data_095e59af0de299e4816a024db1e5f34c
#
_entry.id   095e59af0de299e4816a024db1e5f34c
#
_cell.length_a   1.000
_cell.length_b   1.000
_cell.length_c   1.000
_cell.angle_alpha   90.00
_cell.angle_beta   90.00
_cell.angle_gamma   90.00
#
_symmetry.space_group_name_H-M   'P 1'
#
loop_
_entity.id
_entity.type
_entity.pdbx_description
1 polymer ?
#
loop_
_entity_poly.entity_id
_entity_poly.type
_entity_poly.pdbx_seq_one_letter_code
_entity_poly.pdbx_strand_id
1 'polypeptide(L)'
;MKCLCCGKPITNSAANVEKEWCWHKKCVKRFFQTDELPILDVTKEQLEILANETVNEGLTVPGVQKKLSLHLSTDINARLTIVDYPTGYILKPQTEEFHNMPEFEDLAMRLAEIMGIQTVPHALIKMNDEYAYITKRIDREISEKETKLYAMEDFCQLSYRLTQDKYKGSYEQCGRIIKKYSATPGLDLSELFLRVVGSFVMGNSDMHLKNFSLKETEPGSRNFQLSKAYDMLPVNVIMPEDKEQLALTINGKNVIFIKKNFEYWQNPVGFH
;
A
#
# COMPACT_ATOMS: atom_id res chain seq x y z
N MET A 1 -22.11 7.83 11.46
CA MET A 1 -20.81 8.21 10.84
C MET A 1 -19.74 7.21 11.27
N LYS A 2 -18.82 6.84 10.39
CA LYS A 2 -17.70 5.93 10.70
C LYS A 2 -16.37 6.69 10.67
N CYS A 3 -15.44 6.27 11.50
CA CYS A 3 -14.08 6.82 11.53
C CYS A 3 -13.30 6.39 10.27
N LEU A 4 -12.76 7.35 9.54
CA LEU A 4 -12.01 7.14 8.30
C LEU A 4 -10.71 6.35 8.49
N CYS A 5 -10.17 6.31 9.74
CA CYS A 5 -8.97 5.53 10.04
C CYS A 5 -9.30 4.07 10.44
N CYS A 6 -10.22 3.84 11.38
CA CYS A 6 -10.44 2.50 11.93
C CYS A 6 -11.77 1.85 11.55
N GLY A 7 -12.61 2.52 10.75
CA GLY A 7 -13.91 2.02 10.30
C GLY A 7 -14.99 1.91 11.39
N LYS A 8 -14.64 2.12 12.68
CA LYS A 8 -15.59 1.99 13.79
C LYS A 8 -16.52 3.20 13.89
N PRO A 9 -17.74 3.03 14.42
CA PRO A 9 -18.69 4.13 14.59
C PRO A 9 -18.12 5.26 15.44
N ILE A 10 -18.37 6.50 15.04
CA ILE A 10 -18.22 7.69 15.89
C ILE A 10 -19.59 7.92 16.54
N THR A 11 -19.64 7.77 17.85
CA THR A 11 -20.89 7.83 18.62
C THR A 11 -21.46 9.24 18.71
N ASN A 12 -22.75 9.38 19.04
CA ASN A 12 -23.36 10.68 19.22
C ASN A 12 -22.77 11.45 20.43
N SER A 13 -22.20 10.74 21.41
CA SER A 13 -21.49 11.29 22.55
C SER A 13 -20.04 11.68 22.27
N ALA A 14 -19.52 11.40 21.07
CA ALA A 14 -18.16 11.80 20.69
C ALA A 14 -18.05 13.33 20.63
N ALA A 15 -16.83 13.83 20.83
CA ALA A 15 -16.54 15.25 20.73
C ALA A 15 -16.88 15.78 19.32
N ASN A 16 -17.35 17.05 19.25
CA ASN A 16 -17.73 17.65 17.96
C ASN A 16 -16.59 17.62 16.94
N VAL A 17 -15.36 17.85 17.38
CA VAL A 17 -14.16 17.79 16.53
C VAL A 17 -13.95 16.42 15.89
N GLU A 18 -14.27 15.31 16.58
CA GLU A 18 -14.19 13.97 15.98
C GLU A 18 -15.23 13.76 14.87
N LYS A 19 -16.40 14.37 15.03
CA LYS A 19 -17.46 14.35 14.00
C LYS A 19 -17.07 15.19 12.78
N GLU A 20 -16.46 16.35 12.99
CA GLU A 20 -15.96 17.23 11.94
C GLU A 20 -14.85 16.54 11.13
N TRP A 21 -13.86 15.99 11.80
CA TRP A 21 -12.74 15.27 11.18
C TRP A 21 -13.15 13.95 10.55
N CYS A 22 -14.26 13.34 10.99
CA CYS A 22 -14.60 11.95 10.75
C CYS A 22 -13.50 10.97 11.24
N TRP A 23 -12.79 11.33 12.30
CA TRP A 23 -11.72 10.56 12.92
C TRP A 23 -11.85 10.58 14.43
N HIS A 24 -11.56 9.44 15.10
CA HIS A 24 -11.38 9.47 16.55
C HIS A 24 -10.06 10.14 16.92
N LYS A 25 -10.02 10.94 17.99
CA LYS A 25 -8.78 11.53 18.51
C LYS A 25 -7.68 10.50 18.72
N LYS A 26 -8.01 9.33 19.28
CA LYS A 26 -7.06 8.22 19.45
C LYS A 26 -6.49 7.69 18.12
N CYS A 27 -7.27 7.75 17.04
CA CYS A 27 -6.80 7.36 15.72
C CYS A 27 -5.84 8.40 15.15
N VAL A 28 -6.13 9.69 15.32
CA VAL A 28 -5.24 10.80 14.95
C VAL A 28 -3.91 10.64 15.70
N LYS A 29 -3.94 10.50 17.02
CA LYS A 29 -2.71 10.30 17.81
C LYS A 29 -1.89 9.09 17.39
N ARG A 30 -2.55 7.96 17.12
CA ARG A 30 -1.86 6.74 16.68
C ARG A 30 -1.28 6.87 15.28
N PHE A 31 -2.02 7.52 14.36
CA PHE A 31 -1.64 7.58 12.95
C PHE A 31 -0.64 8.72 12.68
N PHE A 32 -0.89 9.92 13.19
CA PHE A 32 -0.06 11.10 12.93
C PHE A 32 0.89 11.44 14.08
N GLN A 33 0.67 10.92 15.29
CA GLN A 33 1.36 11.28 16.52
C GLN A 33 1.09 12.74 16.97
N THR A 34 0.03 13.34 16.44
CA THR A 34 -0.46 14.69 16.75
C THR A 34 -1.73 14.61 17.58
N ASP A 35 -2.09 15.69 18.28
CA ASP A 35 -3.34 15.78 19.03
C ASP A 35 -4.51 16.24 18.16
N GLU A 36 -4.23 16.88 17.03
CA GLU A 36 -5.18 17.34 16.02
C GLU A 36 -4.94 16.67 14.69
N LEU A 37 -6.02 16.51 13.89
CA LEU A 37 -5.91 15.99 12.53
C LEU A 37 -5.12 16.99 11.69
N PRO A 38 -4.01 16.59 11.05
CA PRO A 38 -3.23 17.48 10.21
C PRO A 38 -4.05 18.06 9.06
N ILE A 39 -3.88 19.34 8.80
CA ILE A 39 -4.45 20.01 7.63
C ILE A 39 -3.72 19.49 6.39
N LEU A 40 -4.47 19.06 5.38
CA LEU A 40 -3.89 18.69 4.09
C LEU A 40 -3.65 19.97 3.27
N ASP A 41 -2.39 20.41 3.25
CA ASP A 41 -1.95 21.64 2.55
C ASP A 41 -1.38 21.26 1.17
N VAL A 42 -2.28 20.87 0.27
CA VAL A 42 -1.99 20.45 -1.11
C VAL A 42 -2.96 21.15 -2.04
N THR A 43 -2.44 22.00 -2.93
CA THR A 43 -3.28 22.77 -3.88
C THR A 43 -3.58 21.95 -5.14
N LYS A 44 -4.64 22.34 -5.88
CA LYS A 44 -4.96 21.72 -7.18
C LYS A 44 -3.83 21.91 -8.18
N GLU A 45 -3.21 23.10 -8.20
CA GLU A 45 -2.07 23.40 -9.08
C GLU A 45 -0.87 22.48 -8.80
N GLN A 46 -0.58 22.20 -7.53
CA GLN A 46 0.47 21.25 -7.15
C GLN A 46 0.16 19.83 -7.62
N LEU A 47 -1.12 19.42 -7.55
CA LEU A 47 -1.56 18.13 -8.09
C LEU A 47 -1.40 18.04 -9.61
N GLU A 48 -1.70 19.12 -10.33
CA GLU A 48 -1.58 19.19 -11.80
C GLU A 48 -0.11 19.20 -12.24
N ILE A 49 0.76 19.95 -11.57
CA ILE A 49 2.20 19.97 -11.86
C ILE A 49 2.78 18.58 -11.71
N LEU A 50 2.52 17.89 -10.61
CA LEU A 50 2.99 16.53 -10.38
C LEU A 50 2.41 15.51 -11.37
N ALA A 51 1.16 15.72 -11.81
CA ALA A 51 0.56 14.93 -12.87
C ALA A 51 1.33 15.09 -14.19
N ASN A 52 1.69 16.31 -14.54
CA ASN A 52 2.42 16.62 -15.77
C ASN A 52 3.87 16.16 -15.74
N GLU A 53 4.55 16.22 -14.59
CA GLU A 53 5.91 15.70 -14.42
C GLU A 53 5.95 14.18 -14.65
N THR A 54 4.98 13.45 -14.12
CA THR A 54 4.86 11.99 -14.32
C THR A 54 4.60 11.62 -15.78
N VAL A 55 3.89 12.47 -16.53
CA VAL A 55 3.66 12.31 -17.99
C VAL A 55 4.95 12.54 -18.77
N ASN A 56 5.71 13.58 -18.42
CA ASN A 56 6.94 13.97 -19.15
C ASN A 56 8.09 12.96 -18.96
N GLU A 57 8.11 12.22 -17.88
CA GLU A 57 9.11 11.16 -17.64
C GLU A 57 8.83 9.85 -18.41
N GLY A 58 7.79 9.81 -19.25
CA GLY A 58 7.44 8.64 -20.05
C GLY A 58 7.01 7.42 -19.21
N LEU A 59 6.67 7.64 -17.94
CA LEU A 59 6.27 6.62 -16.97
C LEU A 59 4.76 6.36 -16.92
N THR A 60 4.00 7.02 -17.81
CA THR A 60 2.54 6.82 -17.86
C THR A 60 2.20 5.56 -18.66
N VAL A 61 1.98 4.49 -17.93
CA VAL A 61 0.98 3.52 -18.36
C VAL A 61 -0.38 4.14 -18.02
N PRO A 62 -1.36 4.19 -18.93
CA PRO A 62 -2.72 4.62 -18.62
C PRO A 62 -3.21 3.88 -17.39
N GLY A 63 -3.76 4.58 -16.39
CA GLY A 63 -4.27 3.99 -15.16
C GLY A 63 -3.32 3.99 -13.96
N VAL A 64 -2.13 4.57 -14.04
CA VAL A 64 -1.27 4.71 -12.84
C VAL A 64 -1.85 5.77 -11.92
N GLN A 65 -2.34 5.36 -10.75
CA GLN A 65 -2.84 6.26 -9.72
C GLN A 65 -1.75 7.24 -9.27
N LYS A 66 -2.07 8.54 -9.27
CA LYS A 66 -1.17 9.60 -8.78
C LYS A 66 -0.80 9.36 -7.33
N LYS A 67 0.48 9.47 -6.99
CA LYS A 67 1.00 9.30 -5.62
C LYS A 67 1.79 10.53 -5.22
N LEU A 68 1.49 11.07 -4.04
CA LEU A 68 2.18 12.22 -3.47
C LEU A 68 2.93 11.80 -2.22
N SER A 69 4.20 12.15 -2.13
CA SER A 69 4.96 12.00 -0.87
C SER A 69 4.76 13.24 -0.02
N LEU A 70 4.29 13.06 1.21
CA LEU A 70 3.98 14.16 2.12
C LEU A 70 4.88 14.16 3.34
N HIS A 71 5.28 15.38 3.75
CA HIS A 71 5.91 15.68 5.03
C HIS A 71 4.83 16.10 6.05
N LEU A 72 4.98 15.69 7.31
CA LEU A 72 4.18 16.19 8.42
C LEU A 72 4.96 17.26 9.17
N SER A 73 4.58 18.53 8.98
CA SER A 73 5.09 19.66 9.77
C SER A 73 4.23 19.83 11.03
N THR A 74 4.86 20.13 12.15
CA THR A 74 4.20 20.34 13.45
C THR A 74 4.55 21.70 14.09
N ASP A 75 5.19 22.61 13.33
CA ASP A 75 5.77 23.84 13.88
C ASP A 75 4.74 24.81 14.48
N ILE A 76 3.59 25.03 13.84
CA ILE A 76 2.53 25.91 14.33
C ILE A 76 1.22 25.15 14.48
N ASN A 77 0.79 24.49 13.39
CA ASN A 77 -0.33 23.57 13.32
C ASN A 77 0.12 22.33 12.55
N ALA A 78 -0.40 21.16 12.91
CA ALA A 78 -0.07 19.95 12.16
C ALA A 78 -0.54 20.07 10.71
N ARG A 79 0.38 19.95 9.74
CA ARG A 79 0.11 20.06 8.29
C ARG A 79 0.80 18.94 7.51
N LEU A 80 0.12 18.45 6.50
CA LEU A 80 0.70 17.56 5.50
C LEU A 80 1.02 18.38 4.25
N THR A 81 2.30 18.49 3.91
CA THR A 81 2.81 19.31 2.80
C THR A 81 3.57 18.45 1.80
N ILE A 82 3.62 18.87 0.54
CA ILE A 82 4.44 18.23 -0.50
C ILE A 82 5.90 18.67 -0.39
N VAL A 83 6.12 19.88 0.07
CA VAL A 83 7.44 20.52 0.24
C VAL A 83 7.98 20.10 1.60
N ASP A 84 9.24 19.88 1.69
CA ASP A 84 9.99 19.50 2.88
C ASP A 84 10.33 18.00 2.99
N TYR A 85 11.38 17.75 3.71
CA TYR A 85 11.93 16.43 3.98
C TYR A 85 12.19 16.28 5.48
N PRO A 86 11.98 15.12 6.09
CA PRO A 86 11.68 13.82 5.45
C PRO A 86 10.18 13.59 5.23
N THR A 87 9.81 13.04 4.07
CA THR A 87 8.43 12.64 3.78
C THR A 87 8.07 11.33 4.49
N GLY A 88 7.02 11.35 5.30
CA GLY A 88 6.59 10.19 6.11
C GLY A 88 5.32 9.51 5.62
N TYR A 89 4.62 10.10 4.66
CA TYR A 89 3.33 9.65 4.18
C TYR A 89 3.28 9.60 2.66
N ILE A 90 2.39 8.75 2.14
CA ILE A 90 2.01 8.70 0.73
C ILE A 90 0.51 8.96 0.67
N LEU A 91 0.11 9.93 -0.15
CA LEU A 91 -1.28 10.27 -0.44
C LEU A 91 -1.61 9.83 -1.87
N LYS A 92 -2.74 9.19 -2.04
CA LYS A 92 -3.32 8.83 -3.33
C LYS A 92 -4.68 9.49 -3.46
N PRO A 93 -4.80 10.61 -4.18
CA PRO A 93 -6.06 11.29 -4.39
C PRO A 93 -7.00 10.50 -5.30
N GLN A 94 -8.27 10.92 -5.32
CA GLN A 94 -9.24 10.45 -6.30
C GLN A 94 -8.75 10.76 -7.73
N THR A 95 -9.00 9.83 -8.64
CA THR A 95 -8.71 9.98 -10.07
C THR A 95 -9.99 10.28 -10.85
N GLU A 96 -9.88 10.98 -11.97
CA GLU A 96 -11.03 11.24 -12.84
C GLU A 96 -11.51 9.98 -13.59
N GLU A 97 -10.58 9.08 -13.87
CA GLU A 97 -10.83 7.89 -14.69
C GLU A 97 -11.61 6.80 -13.92
N PHE A 98 -11.28 6.59 -12.64
CA PHE A 98 -11.88 5.56 -11.81
C PHE A 98 -12.48 6.15 -10.54
N HIS A 99 -13.80 6.08 -10.42
CA HIS A 99 -14.49 6.57 -9.23
C HIS A 99 -14.21 5.72 -7.99
N ASN A 100 -14.13 6.38 -6.83
CA ASN A 100 -13.96 5.77 -5.51
C ASN A 100 -12.67 4.92 -5.36
N MET A 101 -11.62 5.22 -6.12
CA MET A 101 -10.34 4.50 -6.02
C MET A 101 -9.77 4.48 -4.59
N PRO A 102 -9.72 5.63 -3.86
CA PRO A 102 -9.25 5.66 -2.48
C PRO A 102 -10.06 4.76 -1.55
N GLU A 103 -11.39 4.75 -1.70
CA GLU A 103 -12.27 3.92 -0.88
C GLU A 103 -12.12 2.43 -1.20
N PHE A 104 -11.91 2.07 -2.46
CA PHE A 104 -11.64 0.69 -2.86
C PHE A 104 -10.30 0.21 -2.33
N GLU A 105 -9.26 1.04 -2.33
CA GLU A 105 -7.96 0.69 -1.74
C GLU A 105 -8.09 0.50 -0.23
N ASP A 106 -8.72 1.44 0.50
CA ASP A 106 -8.95 1.31 1.94
C ASP A 106 -9.78 0.06 2.27
N LEU A 107 -10.80 -0.25 1.47
CA LEU A 107 -11.62 -1.45 1.64
C LEU A 107 -10.80 -2.72 1.44
N ALA A 108 -10.01 -2.81 0.36
CA ALA A 108 -9.17 -3.98 0.10
C ALA A 108 -8.12 -4.20 1.20
N MET A 109 -7.48 -3.12 1.65
CA MET A 109 -6.52 -3.18 2.76
C MET A 109 -7.17 -3.64 4.07
N ARG A 110 -8.39 -3.20 4.38
CA ARG A 110 -9.16 -3.68 5.56
C ARG A 110 -9.57 -5.13 5.43
N LEU A 111 -9.97 -5.58 4.24
CA LEU A 111 -10.27 -6.98 3.99
C LEU A 111 -9.01 -7.84 4.16
N ALA A 112 -7.86 -7.36 3.69
CA ALA A 112 -6.58 -8.01 3.92
C ALA A 112 -6.26 -8.17 5.42
N GLU A 113 -6.49 -7.11 6.23
CA GLU A 113 -6.33 -7.18 7.70
C GLU A 113 -7.26 -8.25 8.32
N ILE A 114 -8.52 -8.33 7.88
CA ILE A 114 -9.48 -9.34 8.37
C ILE A 114 -9.02 -10.76 8.00
N MET A 115 -8.37 -10.92 6.84
CA MET A 115 -7.80 -12.19 6.40
C MET A 115 -6.50 -12.55 7.15
N GLY A 116 -5.98 -11.67 8.01
CA GLY A 116 -4.74 -11.88 8.77
C GLY A 116 -3.47 -11.42 8.07
N ILE A 117 -3.58 -10.75 6.91
CA ILE A 117 -2.45 -10.16 6.19
C ILE A 117 -1.96 -8.92 6.96
N GLN A 118 -0.67 -8.83 7.17
CA GLN A 118 -0.08 -7.65 7.79
C GLN A 118 0.00 -6.49 6.80
N THR A 119 -0.75 -5.41 7.05
CA THR A 119 -0.81 -4.23 6.18
C THR A 119 -0.01 -3.05 6.73
N VAL A 120 0.40 -2.14 5.85
CA VAL A 120 0.90 -0.82 6.25
C VAL A 120 -0.21 -0.03 6.94
N PRO A 121 0.10 0.89 7.87
CA PRO A 121 -0.91 1.78 8.43
C PRO A 121 -1.53 2.63 7.32
N HIS A 122 -2.86 2.57 7.20
CA HIS A 122 -3.60 3.26 6.14
C HIS A 122 -4.89 3.88 6.68
N ALA A 123 -5.45 4.82 5.93
CA ALA A 123 -6.71 5.46 6.24
C ALA A 123 -7.25 6.23 5.02
N LEU A 124 -8.47 6.72 5.13
CA LEU A 124 -9.01 7.78 4.28
C LEU A 124 -8.86 9.14 4.96
N ILE A 125 -8.60 10.18 4.17
CA ILE A 125 -8.63 11.57 4.60
C ILE A 125 -9.51 12.38 3.63
N LYS A 126 -10.21 13.39 4.15
CA LYS A 126 -10.98 14.29 3.30
C LYS A 126 -10.07 15.20 2.52
N MET A 127 -10.34 15.33 1.24
CA MET A 127 -9.66 16.23 0.32
C MET A 127 -10.70 16.94 -0.53
N ASN A 128 -11.03 18.20 -0.19
CA ASN A 128 -12.18 18.90 -0.74
C ASN A 128 -13.49 18.12 -0.48
N ASP A 129 -14.27 17.84 -1.51
CA ASP A 129 -15.52 17.09 -1.44
C ASP A 129 -15.35 15.57 -1.64
N GLU A 130 -14.12 15.10 -1.80
CA GLU A 130 -13.78 13.71 -2.07
C GLU A 130 -12.91 13.10 -0.95
N TYR A 131 -12.56 11.83 -1.08
CA TYR A 131 -11.59 11.17 -0.23
C TYR A 131 -10.26 10.97 -0.98
N ALA A 132 -9.18 10.98 -0.19
CA ALA A 132 -7.88 10.48 -0.62
C ALA A 132 -7.48 9.32 0.31
N TYR A 133 -6.80 8.32 -0.23
CA TYR A 133 -6.16 7.27 0.55
C TYR A 133 -4.82 7.78 1.04
N ILE A 134 -4.54 7.58 2.33
CA ILE A 134 -3.27 7.96 2.95
C ILE A 134 -2.64 6.77 3.66
N THR A 135 -1.34 6.57 3.46
CA THR A 135 -0.58 5.53 4.13
C THR A 135 0.73 6.05 4.68
N LYS A 136 1.23 5.43 5.76
CA LYS A 136 2.57 5.70 6.27
C LYS A 136 3.62 4.98 5.43
N ARG A 137 4.71 5.68 5.18
CA ARG A 137 5.92 5.04 4.69
C ARG A 137 6.50 4.13 5.77
N ILE A 138 6.91 2.95 5.36
CA ILE A 138 7.48 1.94 6.27
C ILE A 138 9.00 1.79 6.11
N ASP A 139 9.58 2.41 5.08
CA ASP A 139 11.01 2.47 4.83
C ASP A 139 11.72 3.52 5.70
N ARG A 140 10.96 4.20 6.57
CA ARG A 140 11.51 5.20 7.50
C ARG A 140 10.67 5.33 8.75
N GLU A 141 11.32 5.75 9.82
CA GLU A 141 10.71 6.12 11.07
C GLU A 141 11.16 7.55 11.42
N ILE A 142 10.20 8.46 11.47
CA ILE A 142 10.44 9.88 11.69
C ILE A 142 10.03 10.21 13.13
N SER A 143 10.95 10.80 13.88
CA SER A 143 10.72 11.35 15.22
C SER A 143 11.25 12.78 15.28
N GLU A 144 10.92 13.50 16.34
CA GLU A 144 11.43 14.87 16.58
C GLU A 144 12.97 14.94 16.66
N LYS A 145 13.62 13.82 17.01
CA LYS A 145 15.08 13.79 17.23
C LYS A 145 15.85 13.28 16.05
N GLU A 146 15.31 12.33 15.32
CA GLU A 146 16.01 11.65 14.24
C GLU A 146 15.06 11.03 13.21
N THR A 147 15.55 10.83 12.00
CA THR A 147 14.92 10.00 10.98
C THR A 147 15.75 8.75 10.76
N LYS A 148 15.18 7.59 11.07
CA LYS A 148 15.77 6.29 10.77
C LYS A 148 15.32 5.83 9.40
N LEU A 149 16.26 5.43 8.56
CA LEU A 149 16.00 4.87 7.23
C LEU A 149 16.27 3.36 7.25
N TYR A 150 15.35 2.60 6.69
CA TYR A 150 15.43 1.16 6.53
C TYR A 150 15.67 0.85 5.06
N ALA A 151 16.67 0.03 4.76
CA ALA A 151 16.84 -0.47 3.40
C ALA A 151 15.59 -1.29 3.00
N MET A 152 15.08 -1.01 1.81
CA MET A 152 13.88 -1.66 1.28
C MET A 152 13.99 -1.74 -0.24
N GLU A 153 13.82 -2.96 -0.78
CA GLU A 153 13.82 -3.21 -2.22
C GLU A 153 12.62 -4.05 -2.64
N ASP A 154 12.00 -3.66 -3.73
CA ASP A 154 10.89 -4.45 -4.31
C ASP A 154 11.42 -5.68 -5.07
N PHE A 155 10.54 -6.66 -5.31
CA PHE A 155 10.91 -7.90 -5.96
C PHE A 155 11.26 -7.73 -7.44
N CYS A 156 10.85 -6.63 -8.07
CA CYS A 156 11.28 -6.27 -9.41
C CYS A 156 12.79 -5.90 -9.38
N GLN A 157 13.21 -5.06 -8.43
CA GLN A 157 14.61 -4.69 -8.19
C GLN A 157 15.45 -5.92 -7.81
N LEU A 158 14.99 -6.73 -6.85
CA LEU A 158 15.67 -7.98 -6.42
C LEU A 158 15.76 -9.02 -7.54
N SER A 159 14.95 -8.88 -8.59
CA SER A 159 15.01 -9.71 -9.80
C SER A 159 15.85 -9.09 -10.93
N TYR A 160 16.51 -7.96 -10.66
CA TYR A 160 17.26 -7.19 -11.68
C TYR A 160 16.41 -6.80 -12.89
N ARG A 161 15.15 -6.43 -12.66
CA ARG A 161 14.18 -6.04 -13.69
C ARG A 161 13.87 -4.57 -13.64
N LEU A 162 13.60 -4.00 -14.81
CA LEU A 162 13.11 -2.63 -14.94
C LEU A 162 11.60 -2.57 -14.59
N THR A 163 11.10 -1.38 -14.27
CA THR A 163 9.70 -1.15 -13.92
C THR A 163 8.72 -1.66 -14.98
N GLN A 164 9.06 -1.55 -16.26
CA GLN A 164 8.26 -2.06 -17.38
C GLN A 164 8.08 -3.59 -17.38
N ASP A 165 8.95 -4.30 -16.68
CA ASP A 165 8.92 -5.77 -16.57
C ASP A 165 8.24 -6.26 -15.29
N LYS A 166 7.55 -5.40 -14.56
CA LYS A 166 6.93 -5.70 -13.26
C LYS A 166 5.94 -6.87 -13.28
N TYR A 167 5.32 -7.15 -14.43
CA TYR A 167 4.40 -8.28 -14.64
C TYR A 167 5.09 -9.55 -15.16
N LYS A 168 6.37 -9.49 -15.55
CA LYS A 168 7.10 -10.65 -16.04
C LYS A 168 7.65 -11.46 -14.88
N GLY A 169 6.90 -12.45 -14.39
CA GLY A 169 7.33 -13.29 -13.26
C GLY A 169 6.28 -14.28 -12.82
N SER A 170 6.59 -14.95 -11.72
CA SER A 170 5.67 -15.86 -11.07
C SER A 170 5.75 -15.73 -9.55
N TYR A 171 4.72 -16.18 -8.84
CA TYR A 171 4.75 -16.17 -7.38
C TYR A 171 5.74 -17.19 -6.80
N GLU A 172 6.07 -18.25 -7.55
CA GLU A 172 7.19 -19.14 -7.20
C GLU A 172 8.53 -18.41 -7.24
N GLN A 173 8.73 -17.47 -8.18
CA GLN A 173 9.91 -16.61 -8.18
C GLN A 173 9.94 -15.71 -6.94
N CYS A 174 8.80 -15.13 -6.54
CA CYS A 174 8.69 -14.36 -5.30
C CYS A 174 9.10 -15.23 -4.09
N GLY A 175 8.65 -16.48 -4.03
CA GLY A 175 9.04 -17.43 -3.00
C GLY A 175 10.55 -17.71 -2.98
N ARG A 176 11.19 -17.84 -4.16
CA ARG A 176 12.66 -18.01 -4.23
C ARG A 176 13.42 -16.79 -3.74
N ILE A 177 12.93 -15.57 -4.01
CA ILE A 177 13.50 -14.33 -3.49
C ILE A 177 13.45 -14.34 -1.95
N ILE A 178 12.31 -14.67 -1.37
CA ILE A 178 12.14 -14.78 0.08
C ILE A 178 13.11 -15.80 0.66
N LYS A 179 13.16 -17.01 0.09
CA LYS A 179 14.10 -18.06 0.55
C LYS A 179 15.54 -17.60 0.52
N LYS A 180 15.93 -16.79 -0.45
CA LYS A 180 17.31 -16.34 -0.63
C LYS A 180 17.72 -15.21 0.30
N TYR A 181 16.81 -14.28 0.57
CA TYR A 181 17.17 -13.01 1.19
C TYR A 181 16.49 -12.74 2.54
N SER A 182 15.42 -13.45 2.88
CA SER A 182 14.73 -13.22 4.15
C SER A 182 15.45 -13.89 5.31
N ALA A 183 15.46 -13.21 6.47
CA ALA A 183 15.91 -13.77 7.75
C ALA A 183 14.89 -14.74 8.36
N THR A 184 13.62 -14.69 7.95
CA THR A 184 12.52 -15.53 8.46
C THR A 184 11.73 -16.16 7.31
N PRO A 185 12.37 -16.95 6.42
CA PRO A 185 11.76 -17.37 5.16
C PRO A 185 10.48 -18.19 5.35
N GLY A 186 10.36 -18.98 6.39
CA GLY A 186 9.15 -19.78 6.67
C GLY A 186 7.91 -18.91 6.94
N LEU A 187 8.06 -17.88 7.77
CA LEU A 187 6.98 -16.93 8.07
C LEU A 187 6.61 -16.09 6.84
N ASP A 188 7.62 -15.58 6.15
CA ASP A 188 7.43 -14.73 4.98
C ASP A 188 6.82 -15.47 3.79
N LEU A 189 7.12 -16.77 3.62
CA LEU A 189 6.46 -17.61 2.62
C LEU A 189 4.98 -17.84 2.95
N SER A 190 4.66 -18.05 4.24
CA SER A 190 3.26 -18.16 4.67
C SER A 190 2.49 -16.88 4.44
N GLU A 191 3.11 -15.73 4.73
CA GLU A 191 2.53 -14.41 4.48
C GLU A 191 2.38 -14.15 2.97
N LEU A 192 3.37 -14.48 2.13
CA LEU A 192 3.27 -14.40 0.67
C LEU A 192 2.09 -15.23 0.15
N PHE A 193 1.96 -16.48 0.60
CA PHE A 193 0.85 -17.34 0.22
C PHE A 193 -0.50 -16.71 0.58
N LEU A 194 -0.65 -16.21 1.80
CA LEU A 194 -1.88 -15.56 2.26
C LEU A 194 -2.21 -14.33 1.40
N ARG A 195 -1.22 -13.51 1.04
CA ARG A 195 -1.42 -12.35 0.16
C ARG A 195 -1.88 -12.74 -1.24
N VAL A 196 -1.32 -13.79 -1.81
CA VAL A 196 -1.72 -14.24 -3.15
C VAL A 196 -3.14 -14.83 -3.14
N VAL A 197 -3.49 -15.63 -2.12
CA VAL A 197 -4.86 -16.12 -1.94
C VAL A 197 -5.82 -14.95 -1.70
N GLY A 198 -5.44 -13.99 -0.86
CA GLY A 198 -6.22 -12.79 -0.59
C GLY A 198 -6.45 -11.96 -1.86
N SER A 199 -5.40 -11.75 -2.66
CA SER A 199 -5.52 -11.06 -3.95
C SER A 199 -6.49 -11.74 -4.90
N PHE A 200 -6.41 -13.06 -5.01
CA PHE A 200 -7.34 -13.85 -5.81
C PHE A 200 -8.79 -13.68 -5.33
N VAL A 201 -9.03 -13.81 -4.03
CA VAL A 201 -10.38 -13.70 -3.45
C VAL A 201 -10.98 -12.31 -3.59
N MET A 202 -10.15 -11.27 -3.48
CA MET A 202 -10.59 -9.87 -3.61
C MET A 202 -10.67 -9.38 -5.05
N GLY A 203 -10.22 -10.17 -6.03
CA GLY A 203 -10.13 -9.74 -7.43
C GLY A 203 -9.03 -8.70 -7.65
N ASN A 204 -7.90 -8.82 -6.95
CA ASN A 204 -6.72 -7.98 -7.14
C ASN A 204 -5.81 -8.59 -8.22
N SER A 205 -6.05 -8.26 -9.47
CA SER A 205 -5.24 -8.69 -10.61
C SER A 205 -3.97 -7.85 -10.84
N ASP A 206 -3.68 -6.87 -9.98
CA ASP A 206 -2.49 -5.98 -10.11
C ASP A 206 -1.39 -6.26 -9.06
N MET A 207 -1.41 -7.39 -8.37
CA MET A 207 -0.42 -7.74 -7.35
C MET A 207 0.89 -8.25 -8.01
N HIS A 208 1.63 -7.34 -8.65
CA HIS A 208 2.84 -7.60 -9.41
C HIS A 208 4.12 -7.53 -8.55
N LEU A 209 5.31 -7.73 -9.17
CA LEU A 209 6.61 -7.80 -8.47
C LEU A 209 6.93 -6.55 -7.62
N LYS A 210 6.45 -5.36 -7.99
CA LYS A 210 6.71 -4.12 -7.23
C LYS A 210 5.82 -3.98 -5.99
N ASN A 211 4.79 -4.80 -5.84
CA ASN A 211 3.89 -4.79 -4.68
C ASN A 211 4.37 -5.71 -3.55
N PHE A 212 5.53 -6.34 -3.74
CA PHE A 212 6.25 -7.10 -2.72
C PHE A 212 7.62 -6.49 -2.52
N SER A 213 8.02 -6.30 -1.27
CA SER A 213 9.35 -5.81 -0.94
C SER A 213 9.93 -6.57 0.24
N LEU A 214 11.24 -6.69 0.27
CA LEU A 214 11.97 -7.00 1.48
C LEU A 214 12.42 -5.69 2.14
N LYS A 215 12.21 -5.60 3.43
CA LYS A 215 12.57 -4.45 4.26
C LYS A 215 13.48 -4.90 5.38
N GLU A 216 14.47 -4.10 5.67
CA GLU A 216 15.37 -4.29 6.80
C GLU A 216 14.59 -4.24 8.12
N THR A 217 14.93 -5.11 9.06
CA THR A 217 14.26 -5.19 10.37
C THR A 217 14.67 -4.04 11.28
N GLU A 218 15.95 -3.67 11.23
CA GLU A 218 16.55 -2.55 11.94
C GLU A 218 17.56 -1.86 11.01
N PRO A 219 17.72 -0.54 11.07
CA PRO A 219 18.65 0.19 10.22
C PRO A 219 20.07 -0.36 10.31
N GLY A 220 20.66 -0.75 9.17
CA GLY A 220 22.02 -1.28 9.09
C GLY A 220 22.18 -2.73 9.55
N SER A 221 21.11 -3.41 9.94
CA SER A 221 21.18 -4.82 10.41
C SER A 221 21.49 -5.81 9.30
N ARG A 222 21.19 -5.47 8.05
CA ARG A 222 21.23 -6.39 6.90
C ARG A 222 20.35 -7.64 7.05
N ASN A 223 19.45 -7.64 8.02
CA ASN A 223 18.42 -8.65 8.20
C ASN A 223 17.13 -8.17 7.54
N PHE A 224 16.67 -8.88 6.54
CA PHE A 224 15.50 -8.50 5.76
C PHE A 224 14.31 -9.43 6.04
N GLN A 225 13.12 -8.90 5.98
CA GLN A 225 11.85 -9.63 6.06
C GLN A 225 10.88 -9.10 5.02
N LEU A 226 9.88 -9.90 4.66
CA LEU A 226 8.81 -9.45 3.80
C LEU A 226 8.12 -8.23 4.44
N SER A 227 8.09 -7.13 3.73
CA SER A 227 7.46 -5.90 4.21
C SER A 227 5.96 -6.12 4.45
N LYS A 228 5.33 -5.26 5.22
CA LYS A 228 3.87 -5.21 5.31
C LYS A 228 3.26 -4.99 3.92
N ALA A 229 2.06 -5.55 3.69
CA ALA A 229 1.34 -5.40 2.43
C ALA A 229 0.90 -3.95 2.20
N TYR A 230 0.97 -3.51 0.98
CA TYR A 230 0.54 -2.19 0.50
C TYR A 230 0.02 -2.32 -0.94
N ASP A 231 -0.70 -1.30 -1.40
CA ASP A 231 -1.14 -1.19 -2.81
C ASP A 231 -2.07 -2.36 -3.22
N MET A 232 -3.04 -2.70 -2.37
CA MET A 232 -4.02 -3.74 -2.66
C MET A 232 -5.32 -3.11 -3.13
N LEU A 233 -5.80 -3.51 -4.31
CA LEU A 233 -6.98 -2.98 -4.97
C LEU A 233 -7.84 -4.11 -5.51
N PRO A 234 -9.18 -4.04 -5.45
CA PRO A 234 -10.06 -5.01 -6.08
C PRO A 234 -10.23 -4.68 -7.57
N VAL A 235 -9.17 -4.89 -8.36
CA VAL A 235 -9.07 -4.42 -9.75
C VAL A 235 -10.24 -4.92 -10.61
N ASN A 236 -10.64 -6.20 -10.47
CA ASN A 236 -11.75 -6.75 -11.24
C ASN A 236 -13.12 -6.13 -10.90
N VAL A 237 -13.23 -5.42 -9.74
CA VAL A 237 -14.43 -4.64 -9.39
C VAL A 237 -14.37 -3.27 -10.05
N ILE A 238 -13.19 -2.66 -10.09
CA ILE A 238 -12.96 -1.32 -10.66
C ILE A 238 -12.96 -1.39 -12.19
N MET A 239 -12.39 -2.44 -12.76
CA MET A 239 -12.24 -2.70 -14.19
C MET A 239 -12.83 -4.09 -14.53
N PRO A 240 -14.15 -4.23 -14.68
CA PRO A 240 -14.80 -5.53 -14.92
C PRO A 240 -14.40 -6.18 -16.26
N GLU A 241 -13.82 -5.43 -17.18
CA GLU A 241 -13.27 -5.90 -18.44
C GLU A 241 -11.94 -6.65 -18.27
N ASP A 242 -11.19 -6.42 -17.18
CA ASP A 242 -10.00 -7.19 -16.85
C ASP A 242 -10.40 -8.62 -16.48
N LYS A 243 -9.89 -9.60 -17.24
CA LYS A 243 -10.18 -11.02 -17.06
C LYS A 243 -9.07 -11.76 -16.33
N GLU A 244 -7.98 -11.09 -16.02
CA GLU A 244 -6.91 -11.69 -15.24
C GLU A 244 -7.34 -11.88 -13.79
N GLN A 245 -6.96 -13.00 -13.20
CA GLN A 245 -7.27 -13.31 -11.82
C GLN A 245 -6.11 -12.97 -10.89
N LEU A 246 -4.89 -12.95 -11.43
CA LEU A 246 -3.65 -12.63 -10.73
C LEU A 246 -2.67 -11.96 -11.69
N ALA A 247 -1.88 -11.01 -11.19
CA ALA A 247 -0.85 -10.28 -11.96
C ALA A 247 0.31 -11.16 -12.43
N LEU A 248 0.71 -12.11 -11.59
CA LEU A 248 1.82 -13.02 -11.87
C LEU A 248 1.30 -14.45 -12.00
N THR A 249 2.07 -15.30 -12.68
CA THR A 249 1.66 -16.69 -12.89
C THR A 249 1.84 -17.55 -11.63
N ILE A 250 1.00 -18.57 -11.51
CA ILE A 250 1.21 -19.75 -10.67
C ILE A 250 1.19 -20.98 -11.58
N ASN A 251 2.22 -21.80 -11.52
CA ASN A 251 2.37 -22.96 -12.40
C ASN A 251 2.16 -22.58 -13.88
N GLY A 252 2.74 -21.43 -14.29
CA GLY A 252 2.66 -20.88 -15.65
C GLY A 252 1.31 -20.30 -16.07
N LYS A 253 0.34 -20.11 -15.14
CA LYS A 253 -1.01 -19.59 -15.42
C LYS A 253 -1.31 -18.36 -14.56
N ASN A 254 -2.04 -17.40 -15.11
CA ASN A 254 -2.58 -16.23 -14.43
C ASN A 254 -4.12 -16.14 -14.49
N VAL A 255 -4.77 -17.10 -15.13
CA VAL A 255 -6.23 -17.22 -15.26
C VAL A 255 -6.67 -18.68 -15.05
N ILE A 256 -7.95 -18.87 -14.68
CA ILE A 256 -8.58 -20.19 -14.44
C ILE A 256 -7.84 -20.96 -13.34
N PHE A 257 -7.80 -20.34 -12.15
CA PHE A 257 -7.32 -21.03 -10.96
C PHE A 257 -8.38 -21.95 -10.39
N ILE A 258 -7.96 -23.18 -10.09
CA ILE A 258 -8.73 -24.16 -9.36
C ILE A 258 -7.99 -24.52 -8.07
N LYS A 259 -8.68 -25.10 -7.12
CA LYS A 259 -8.13 -25.54 -5.82
C LYS A 259 -6.77 -26.24 -5.96
N LYS A 260 -6.61 -27.11 -6.99
CA LYS A 260 -5.39 -27.86 -7.28
C LYS A 260 -4.17 -26.96 -7.52
N ASN A 261 -4.32 -25.74 -8.06
CA ASN A 261 -3.20 -24.82 -8.27
C ASN A 261 -2.62 -24.33 -6.94
N PHE A 262 -3.49 -24.04 -5.97
CA PHE A 262 -3.08 -23.63 -4.63
C PHE A 262 -2.52 -24.80 -3.81
N GLU A 263 -3.06 -26.01 -3.96
CA GLU A 263 -2.55 -27.23 -3.33
C GLU A 263 -1.13 -27.55 -3.83
N TYR A 264 -0.86 -27.38 -5.13
CA TYR A 264 0.49 -27.54 -5.70
C TYR A 264 1.48 -26.56 -5.04
N TRP A 265 1.06 -25.33 -4.82
CA TRP A 265 1.93 -24.29 -4.26
C TRP A 265 2.19 -24.47 -2.74
N GLN A 266 1.28 -25.10 -2.01
CA GLN A 266 1.47 -25.44 -0.60
C GLN A 266 2.51 -26.55 -0.37
N ASN A 267 2.78 -27.38 -1.36
CA ASN A 267 3.75 -28.44 -1.23
C ASN A 267 5.19 -27.88 -1.21
N PRO A 268 6.05 -28.31 -0.26
CA PRO A 268 7.44 -27.86 -0.17
C PRO A 268 8.27 -28.10 -1.45
N VAL A 269 7.81 -28.99 -2.33
CA VAL A 269 8.40 -29.35 -3.64
C VAL A 269 8.18 -28.25 -4.68
N GLY A 270 7.11 -27.44 -4.60
CA GLY A 270 6.81 -26.35 -5.55
C GLY A 270 7.78 -25.16 -5.48
N PHE A 271 8.64 -25.12 -4.47
CA PHE A 271 9.65 -24.08 -4.27
C PHE A 271 11.10 -24.55 -4.52
N HIS A 272 11.30 -25.62 -5.26
CA HIS A 272 12.64 -26.08 -5.66
C HIS A 272 13.23 -25.28 -6.81
#